data_92cd2cb10c57c3e3be271b6e9e702275
#
_entry.id   92cd2cb10c57c3e3be271b6e9e702275
#
_cell.length_a   1.000
_cell.length_b   1.000
_cell.length_c   1.000
_cell.angle_alpha   90.00
_cell.angle_beta   90.00
_cell.angle_gamma   90.00
#
_symmetry.space_group_name_H-M   'P 1'
#
loop_
_entity.id
_entity.type
_entity.pdbx_description
1 polymer ?
#
loop_
_entity_poly.entity_id
_entity_poly.type
_entity_poly.pdbx_seq_one_letter_code
_entity_poly.pdbx_strand_id
1 'polypeptide(L)'
;MARIMFSLVMAVAAATQAQPGAWEQHRGKPGPTGWRCNVIQADPKNHGPDGINTHDWDGDGDLDVFSNTEEGRYSRLYFNPGPEKVRDYWTDFIEFKHGACEDSGVGDLDNDGDIDYIANGGWVFFNPGKDLVRDPSKWTQMILFKNERRVPIAADVDGDGLLDLIVGAREWYKQPTTDKHNAANWKRFSIGATRWPMNCFMMDVDGDGDADMVVPDRGKEIFWHVNPGKEKVTGSWPRKTIHSHSEPMFMAVADVNGDQIDDFIIAGGSKGEKAKKLLILLRLNKTGDPRFHEITIDQPSGNFPKGVAVMDLDGDSVANEILVIPKQGEIWTATQSGDARNPANWKATPVIIPGAQTRKKMDNAYLADLDGDGDTDILTTEENGGWGVIWFENPANNP
;
A
#
# COMPACT_ATOMS: atom_id res chain seq x y z
N MET A 1 6.01 29.71 -35.71
CA MET A 1 5.63 29.14 -34.41
C MET A 1 4.53 28.12 -34.68
N ALA A 2 4.92 26.86 -34.79
CA ALA A 2 3.97 25.76 -35.03
C ALA A 2 3.65 25.10 -33.68
N ARG A 3 2.41 25.21 -33.26
CA ARG A 3 1.88 24.44 -32.14
C ARG A 3 1.72 23.00 -32.59
N ILE A 4 2.53 22.11 -32.04
CA ILE A 4 2.34 20.66 -32.17
C ILE A 4 1.24 20.29 -31.19
N MET A 5 0.03 20.11 -31.66
CA MET A 5 -1.05 19.44 -30.94
C MET A 5 -0.72 17.94 -30.96
N PHE A 6 -0.37 17.38 -29.81
CA PHE A 6 -0.42 15.94 -29.60
C PHE A 6 -1.90 15.52 -29.46
N SER A 7 -2.44 14.95 -30.52
CA SER A 7 -3.75 14.30 -30.47
C SER A 7 -3.56 12.97 -29.73
N LEU A 8 -4.05 12.87 -28.50
CA LEU A 8 -4.12 11.62 -27.75
C LEU A 8 -5.23 10.76 -28.36
N VAL A 9 -4.87 9.75 -29.13
CA VAL A 9 -5.84 8.75 -29.62
C VAL A 9 -6.15 7.81 -28.45
N MET A 10 -7.35 7.97 -27.89
CA MET A 10 -7.90 7.02 -26.95
C MET A 10 -8.35 5.76 -27.68
N ALA A 11 -7.73 4.66 -27.36
CA ALA A 11 -8.25 3.35 -27.70
C ALA A 11 -9.11 2.89 -26.52
N VAL A 12 -10.42 2.83 -26.73
CA VAL A 12 -11.28 1.97 -25.91
C VAL A 12 -10.85 0.55 -26.26
N ALA A 13 -9.99 -0.04 -25.43
CA ALA A 13 -9.61 -1.42 -25.58
C ALA A 13 -10.82 -2.28 -25.21
N ALA A 14 -11.45 -2.90 -26.19
CA ALA A 14 -12.32 -4.03 -25.93
C ALA A 14 -11.47 -5.05 -25.15
N ALA A 15 -11.87 -5.38 -23.93
CA ALA A 15 -11.20 -6.37 -23.10
C ALA A 15 -11.14 -7.69 -23.87
N THR A 16 -9.96 -8.01 -24.42
CA THR A 16 -9.70 -9.37 -24.90
C THR A 16 -9.68 -10.24 -23.67
N GLN A 17 -10.70 -11.10 -23.52
CA GLN A 17 -10.74 -12.09 -22.44
C GLN A 17 -9.41 -12.83 -22.41
N ALA A 18 -8.70 -12.71 -21.30
CA ALA A 18 -7.49 -13.46 -21.06
C ALA A 18 -7.81 -14.95 -21.15
N GLN A 19 -6.90 -15.75 -21.74
CA GLN A 19 -7.04 -17.21 -21.70
C GLN A 19 -7.02 -17.67 -20.23
N PRO A 20 -7.95 -18.55 -19.80
CA PRO A 20 -8.00 -19.03 -18.44
C PRO A 20 -6.65 -19.62 -18.02
N GLY A 21 -6.03 -19.04 -16.99
CA GLY A 21 -4.80 -19.55 -16.41
C GLY A 21 -5.08 -20.70 -15.42
N ALA A 22 -4.02 -21.30 -14.87
CA ALA A 22 -4.12 -22.36 -13.85
C ALA A 22 -4.89 -21.93 -12.58
N TRP A 23 -5.05 -20.65 -12.35
CA TRP A 23 -5.74 -20.01 -11.24
C TRP A 23 -7.28 -20.00 -11.42
N GLU A 24 -7.81 -20.01 -12.66
CA GLU A 24 -9.25 -19.94 -12.93
C GLU A 24 -10.04 -21.07 -12.25
N GLN A 25 -9.45 -22.24 -12.10
CA GLN A 25 -10.07 -23.35 -11.39
C GLN A 25 -10.29 -23.11 -9.89
N HIS A 26 -9.63 -22.11 -9.32
CA HIS A 26 -9.68 -21.77 -7.89
C HIS A 26 -10.51 -20.51 -7.60
N ARG A 27 -10.82 -19.70 -8.62
CA ARG A 27 -11.55 -18.44 -8.48
C ARG A 27 -12.93 -18.67 -7.83
N GLY A 28 -13.25 -17.88 -6.81
CA GLY A 28 -14.53 -17.90 -6.09
C GLY A 28 -14.82 -19.17 -5.28
N LYS A 29 -13.89 -20.13 -5.21
CA LYS A 29 -14.07 -21.35 -4.44
C LYS A 29 -13.54 -21.18 -3.02
N PRO A 30 -14.35 -21.49 -1.99
CA PRO A 30 -13.87 -21.42 -0.62
C PRO A 30 -12.78 -22.47 -0.35
N GLY A 31 -11.78 -22.09 0.41
CA GLY A 31 -10.79 -23.00 0.98
C GLY A 31 -11.32 -23.70 2.25
N PRO A 32 -10.49 -24.56 2.87
CA PRO A 32 -10.83 -25.21 4.13
C PRO A 32 -11.11 -24.24 5.29
N THR A 33 -10.60 -23.02 5.21
CA THR A 33 -10.80 -21.94 6.19
C THR A 33 -11.94 -20.99 5.80
N GLY A 34 -12.65 -21.26 4.71
CA GLY A 34 -13.73 -20.40 4.20
C GLY A 34 -13.28 -19.32 3.23
N TRP A 35 -12.06 -18.83 3.32
CA TRP A 35 -11.52 -17.79 2.46
C TRP A 35 -11.62 -18.15 0.97
N ARG A 36 -12.02 -17.19 0.15
CA ARG A 36 -12.12 -17.31 -1.31
C ARG A 36 -11.13 -16.38 -2.00
N CYS A 37 -10.60 -16.82 -3.14
CA CYS A 37 -9.77 -15.98 -3.98
C CYS A 37 -10.57 -15.48 -5.17
N ASN A 38 -10.68 -14.17 -5.31
CA ASN A 38 -11.32 -13.52 -6.44
C ASN A 38 -10.28 -12.71 -7.23
N VAL A 39 -10.58 -12.42 -8.48
CA VAL A 39 -9.67 -11.73 -9.40
C VAL A 39 -10.38 -10.52 -9.99
N ILE A 40 -9.92 -9.34 -9.67
CA ILE A 40 -10.40 -8.10 -10.26
C ILE A 40 -9.96 -8.06 -11.73
N GLN A 41 -8.66 -8.21 -11.97
CA GLN A 41 -8.10 -8.22 -13.32
C GLN A 41 -6.91 -9.17 -13.40
N ALA A 42 -7.01 -10.17 -14.28
CA ALA A 42 -5.89 -11.05 -14.59
C ALA A 42 -4.81 -10.35 -15.42
N ASP A 43 -3.55 -10.74 -15.20
CA ASP A 43 -2.41 -10.21 -15.94
C ASP A 43 -1.59 -11.33 -16.64
N PRO A 44 -2.15 -12.00 -17.65
CA PRO A 44 -1.48 -13.11 -18.33
C PRO A 44 -0.19 -12.72 -19.07
N LYS A 45 0.05 -11.42 -19.24
CA LYS A 45 1.26 -10.89 -19.89
C LYS A 45 2.34 -10.48 -18.89
N ASN A 46 2.06 -10.61 -17.59
CA ASN A 46 2.96 -10.23 -16.51
C ASN A 46 3.44 -8.76 -16.65
N HIS A 47 2.49 -7.83 -16.67
CA HIS A 47 2.80 -6.39 -16.67
C HIS A 47 3.29 -5.88 -15.31
N GLY A 48 3.34 -6.76 -14.28
CA GLY A 48 3.80 -6.45 -12.94
C GLY A 48 2.88 -5.49 -12.21
N PRO A 49 1.64 -5.91 -11.88
CA PRO A 49 0.82 -5.09 -11.00
C PRO A 49 1.43 -5.08 -9.60
N ASP A 50 1.56 -3.88 -9.03
CA ASP A 50 2.23 -3.66 -7.74
C ASP A 50 1.30 -2.97 -6.74
N GLY A 51 1.29 -1.64 -6.65
CA GLY A 51 0.54 -0.90 -5.65
C GLY A 51 -0.97 -0.97 -5.83
N ILE A 52 -1.69 -0.94 -4.71
CA ILE A 52 -3.15 -0.85 -4.64
C ILE A 52 -3.53 0.35 -3.76
N ASN A 53 -4.55 1.09 -4.18
CA ASN A 53 -5.26 2.06 -3.35
C ASN A 53 -6.76 1.83 -3.53
N THR A 54 -7.52 1.99 -2.45
CA THR A 54 -8.97 1.85 -2.43
C THR A 54 -9.63 3.13 -1.97
N HIS A 55 -10.70 3.51 -2.64
CA HIS A 55 -11.56 4.65 -2.29
C HIS A 55 -12.85 4.53 -3.10
N ASP A 56 -13.92 5.15 -2.64
CA ASP A 56 -15.15 5.33 -3.42
C ASP A 56 -14.98 6.56 -4.33
N TRP A 57 -14.38 6.34 -5.54
CA TRP A 57 -14.06 7.45 -6.45
C TRP A 57 -15.27 8.03 -7.18
N ASP A 58 -16.28 7.22 -7.44
CA ASP A 58 -17.45 7.67 -8.18
C ASP A 58 -18.67 7.99 -7.28
N GLY A 59 -18.53 7.80 -5.98
CA GLY A 59 -19.48 8.19 -4.97
C GLY A 59 -20.75 7.32 -4.96
N ASP A 60 -20.64 6.05 -5.38
CA ASP A 60 -21.75 5.10 -5.39
C ASP A 60 -21.87 4.29 -4.07
N GLY A 61 -20.89 4.37 -3.20
CA GLY A 61 -20.83 3.75 -1.88
C GLY A 61 -20.00 2.47 -1.84
N ASP A 62 -19.57 1.94 -2.98
CA ASP A 62 -18.71 0.76 -3.06
C ASP A 62 -17.23 1.19 -3.21
N LEU A 63 -16.30 0.44 -2.63
CA LEU A 63 -14.88 0.76 -2.75
C LEU A 63 -14.33 0.32 -4.11
N ASP A 64 -13.83 1.28 -4.87
CA ASP A 64 -13.12 1.06 -6.12
C ASP A 64 -11.64 0.72 -5.88
N VAL A 65 -10.95 0.23 -6.91
CA VAL A 65 -9.55 -0.19 -6.81
C VAL A 65 -8.68 0.51 -7.85
N PHE A 66 -7.70 1.27 -7.39
CA PHE A 66 -6.63 1.78 -8.24
C PHE A 66 -5.41 0.85 -8.12
N SER A 67 -4.88 0.36 -9.25
CA SER A 67 -3.65 -0.44 -9.29
C SER A 67 -2.71 0.05 -10.38
N ASN A 68 -1.42 0.06 -10.09
CA ASN A 68 -0.35 0.42 -11.03
C ASN A 68 0.42 -0.79 -11.52
N THR A 69 1.19 -0.61 -12.59
CA THR A 69 2.03 -1.65 -13.17
C THR A 69 3.45 -1.16 -13.43
N GLU A 70 4.45 -1.99 -13.12
CA GLU A 70 5.85 -1.68 -13.37
C GLU A 70 6.19 -1.84 -14.87
N GLU A 71 6.04 -3.04 -15.41
CA GLU A 71 6.37 -3.34 -16.80
C GLU A 71 5.31 -2.83 -17.78
N GLY A 72 4.05 -2.77 -17.35
CA GLY A 72 2.94 -2.27 -18.16
C GLY A 72 2.98 -0.76 -18.39
N ARG A 73 3.58 -0.01 -17.45
CA ARG A 73 3.71 1.45 -17.49
C ARG A 73 2.37 2.17 -17.59
N TYR A 74 1.39 1.66 -16.87
CA TYR A 74 0.07 2.26 -16.74
C TYR A 74 -0.48 2.00 -15.33
N SER A 75 -1.44 2.80 -14.93
CA SER A 75 -2.34 2.52 -13.80
C SER A 75 -3.77 2.41 -14.29
N ARG A 76 -4.58 1.66 -13.57
CA ARG A 76 -6.02 1.53 -13.82
C ARG A 76 -6.81 1.81 -12.56
N LEU A 77 -7.85 2.59 -12.72
CA LEU A 77 -8.93 2.69 -11.77
C LEU A 77 -10.05 1.74 -12.22
N TYR A 78 -10.28 0.69 -11.44
CA TYR A 78 -11.35 -0.28 -11.63
C TYR A 78 -12.52 0.13 -10.77
N PHE A 79 -13.69 0.31 -11.38
CA PHE A 79 -14.92 0.63 -10.68
C PHE A 79 -15.58 -0.65 -10.17
N ASN A 80 -15.93 -0.65 -8.90
CA ASN A 80 -16.58 -1.79 -8.26
C ASN A 80 -17.95 -2.04 -8.93
N PRO A 81 -18.24 -3.26 -9.40
CA PRO A 81 -19.51 -3.54 -10.05
C PRO A 81 -20.68 -3.79 -9.07
N GLY A 82 -20.46 -3.55 -7.78
CA GLY A 82 -21.42 -3.77 -6.70
C GLY A 82 -21.48 -5.20 -6.17
N PRO A 83 -22.10 -5.42 -5.00
CA PRO A 83 -22.02 -6.66 -4.22
C PRO A 83 -22.49 -7.91 -4.96
N GLU A 84 -23.40 -7.78 -5.93
CA GLU A 84 -23.85 -8.94 -6.73
C GLU A 84 -22.79 -9.43 -7.74
N LYS A 85 -21.86 -8.55 -8.15
CA LYS A 85 -20.89 -8.82 -9.23
C LYS A 85 -19.44 -8.63 -8.81
N VAL A 86 -19.19 -8.21 -7.58
CA VAL A 86 -17.83 -7.92 -7.07
C VAL A 86 -16.88 -9.11 -7.22
N ARG A 87 -17.42 -10.35 -7.22
CA ARG A 87 -16.68 -11.61 -7.40
C ARG A 87 -16.37 -11.95 -8.86
N ASP A 88 -16.94 -11.19 -9.82
CA ASP A 88 -16.64 -11.32 -11.23
C ASP A 88 -15.37 -10.55 -11.61
N TYR A 89 -14.93 -10.63 -12.87
CA TYR A 89 -13.93 -9.71 -13.39
C TYR A 89 -14.52 -8.31 -13.51
N TRP A 90 -13.78 -7.33 -13.03
CA TRP A 90 -14.18 -5.93 -13.16
C TRP A 90 -13.81 -5.42 -14.56
N THR A 91 -14.79 -5.23 -15.38
CA THR A 91 -14.61 -4.85 -16.78
C THR A 91 -14.75 -3.35 -17.04
N ASP A 92 -15.28 -2.63 -16.06
CA ASP A 92 -15.39 -1.17 -16.09
C ASP A 92 -14.17 -0.55 -15.43
N PHE A 93 -13.31 0.11 -16.20
CA PHE A 93 -12.11 0.76 -15.72
C PHE A 93 -11.65 1.87 -16.66
N ILE A 94 -10.88 2.80 -16.13
CA ILE A 94 -10.11 3.78 -16.92
C ILE A 94 -8.61 3.52 -16.75
N GLU A 95 -7.82 3.91 -17.78
CA GLU A 95 -6.38 3.65 -17.82
C GLU A 95 -5.58 4.94 -18.00
N PHE A 96 -4.55 5.12 -17.19
CA PHE A 96 -3.61 6.22 -17.25
C PHE A 96 -2.24 5.72 -17.65
N LYS A 97 -1.66 6.26 -18.71
CA LYS A 97 -0.31 5.91 -19.16
C LYS A 97 0.73 6.82 -18.52
N HIS A 98 1.76 6.20 -17.96
CA HIS A 98 2.89 6.89 -17.34
C HIS A 98 4.17 6.05 -17.47
N GLY A 99 5.20 6.29 -16.67
CA GLY A 99 6.40 5.45 -16.58
C GLY A 99 6.18 4.17 -15.78
N ALA A 100 7.24 3.39 -15.57
CA ALA A 100 7.23 2.26 -14.65
C ALA A 100 6.82 2.74 -13.24
N CYS A 101 5.93 2.00 -12.59
CA CYS A 101 5.36 2.38 -11.30
C CYS A 101 5.26 1.16 -10.38
N GLU A 102 6.07 1.14 -9.32
CA GLU A 102 6.03 0.10 -8.29
C GLU A 102 5.10 0.49 -7.12
N ASP A 103 4.97 1.81 -6.84
CA ASP A 103 4.18 2.31 -5.73
C ASP A 103 3.30 3.48 -6.17
N SER A 104 2.20 3.67 -5.47
CA SER A 104 1.27 4.78 -5.69
C SER A 104 0.75 5.33 -4.37
N GLY A 105 0.17 6.52 -4.42
CA GLY A 105 -0.45 7.18 -3.29
C GLY A 105 -1.73 7.90 -3.70
N VAL A 106 -2.49 8.32 -2.73
CA VAL A 106 -3.74 9.06 -2.93
C VAL A 106 -3.85 10.19 -1.92
N GLY A 107 -4.60 11.24 -2.25
CA GLY A 107 -4.89 12.37 -1.38
C GLY A 107 -5.49 13.51 -2.16
N ASP A 108 -6.25 14.38 -1.50
CA ASP A 108 -6.80 15.61 -2.09
C ASP A 108 -5.69 16.67 -2.20
N LEU A 109 -5.00 16.68 -3.34
CA LEU A 109 -3.81 17.53 -3.58
C LEU A 109 -4.15 18.91 -4.15
N ASP A 110 -5.41 19.17 -4.44
CA ASP A 110 -5.82 20.51 -4.87
C ASP A 110 -6.93 21.11 -4.00
N ASN A 111 -7.36 20.41 -2.96
CA ASN A 111 -8.37 20.80 -1.97
C ASN A 111 -9.73 21.11 -2.60
N ASP A 112 -10.15 20.31 -3.57
CA ASP A 112 -11.48 20.37 -4.15
C ASP A 112 -12.46 19.38 -3.51
N GLY A 113 -11.96 18.47 -2.67
CA GLY A 113 -12.71 17.47 -1.92
C GLY A 113 -12.72 16.10 -2.57
N ASP A 114 -12.16 15.97 -3.77
CA ASP A 114 -12.04 14.69 -4.48
C ASP A 114 -10.63 14.10 -4.31
N ILE A 115 -10.54 12.79 -4.17
CA ILE A 115 -9.25 12.13 -3.95
C ILE A 115 -8.50 11.97 -5.27
N ASP A 116 -7.29 12.51 -5.31
CA ASP A 116 -6.35 12.44 -6.44
C ASP A 116 -5.49 11.20 -6.40
N TYR A 117 -4.90 10.84 -7.53
CA TYR A 117 -4.00 9.71 -7.67
C TYR A 117 -2.57 10.15 -7.98
N ILE A 118 -1.60 9.55 -7.28
CA ILE A 118 -0.19 9.82 -7.42
C ILE A 118 0.51 8.53 -7.85
N ALA A 119 1.03 8.51 -9.09
CA ALA A 119 1.87 7.42 -9.56
C ALA A 119 3.35 7.73 -9.30
N ASN A 120 4.13 6.69 -9.06
CA ASN A 120 5.58 6.78 -8.98
C ASN A 120 6.17 7.51 -10.21
N GLY A 121 7.28 8.20 -10.04
CA GLY A 121 7.86 9.03 -11.11
C GLY A 121 7.27 10.44 -11.19
N GLY A 122 6.47 10.84 -10.20
CA GLY A 122 5.97 12.20 -10.04
C GLY A 122 4.77 12.58 -10.89
N TRP A 123 4.03 11.58 -11.35
CA TRP A 123 2.78 11.79 -12.03
C TRP A 123 1.66 11.99 -11.01
N VAL A 124 0.98 13.13 -11.10
CA VAL A 124 -0.21 13.44 -10.32
C VAL A 124 -1.39 13.54 -11.28
N PHE A 125 -2.46 12.85 -10.97
CA PHE A 125 -3.71 12.85 -11.73
C PHE A 125 -4.80 13.42 -10.82
N PHE A 126 -5.23 14.63 -11.10
CA PHE A 126 -6.28 15.33 -10.36
C PHE A 126 -7.64 14.81 -10.79
N ASN A 127 -8.42 14.38 -9.82
CA ASN A 127 -9.75 13.83 -10.00
C ASN A 127 -10.73 14.96 -10.42
N PRO A 128 -11.50 14.78 -11.50
CA PRO A 128 -12.46 15.79 -11.93
C PRO A 128 -13.80 15.76 -11.16
N GLY A 129 -13.89 14.96 -10.10
CA GLY A 129 -15.10 14.75 -9.32
C GLY A 129 -15.98 13.60 -9.83
N LYS A 130 -16.81 13.08 -8.95
CA LYS A 130 -17.61 11.86 -9.13
C LYS A 130 -18.43 11.79 -10.43
N ASP A 131 -18.95 12.92 -10.91
CA ASP A 131 -19.77 12.95 -12.13
C ASP A 131 -18.93 12.77 -13.41
N LEU A 132 -17.62 13.00 -13.33
CA LEU A 132 -16.70 12.99 -14.46
C LEU A 132 -15.56 11.97 -14.32
N VAL A 133 -15.43 11.33 -13.17
CA VAL A 133 -14.32 10.42 -12.80
C VAL A 133 -14.14 9.27 -13.82
N ARG A 134 -15.23 8.79 -14.39
CA ARG A 134 -15.20 7.70 -15.40
C ARG A 134 -14.73 8.14 -16.80
N ASP A 135 -14.55 9.46 -17.04
CA ASP A 135 -13.99 9.99 -18.29
C ASP A 135 -12.52 10.40 -18.09
N PRO A 136 -11.53 9.57 -18.50
CA PRO A 136 -10.11 9.86 -18.28
C PRO A 136 -9.66 11.15 -18.97
N SER A 137 -10.43 11.70 -19.94
CA SER A 137 -10.12 12.97 -20.60
C SER A 137 -10.38 14.19 -19.73
N LYS A 138 -11.09 14.02 -18.62
CA LYS A 138 -11.40 15.08 -17.67
C LYS A 138 -10.36 15.19 -16.55
N TRP A 139 -9.62 14.12 -16.30
CA TRP A 139 -8.55 14.14 -15.32
C TRP A 139 -7.42 15.07 -15.77
N THR A 140 -7.05 16.00 -14.91
CA THR A 140 -5.90 16.88 -15.15
C THR A 140 -4.62 16.17 -14.73
N GLN A 141 -3.61 16.20 -15.58
CA GLN A 141 -2.33 15.54 -15.32
C GLN A 141 -1.23 16.54 -15.11
N MET A 142 -0.43 16.33 -14.05
CA MET A 142 0.78 17.08 -13.75
C MET A 142 1.97 16.13 -13.61
N ILE A 143 3.16 16.56 -14.05
CA ILE A 143 4.42 15.87 -13.75
C ILE A 143 5.24 16.78 -12.83
N LEU A 144 5.30 16.41 -11.57
CA LEU A 144 5.98 17.20 -10.55
C LEU A 144 7.51 17.02 -10.59
N PHE A 145 7.97 15.78 -10.87
CA PHE A 145 9.40 15.47 -11.04
C PHE A 145 9.58 14.34 -12.08
N LYS A 146 10.81 14.12 -12.57
CA LYS A 146 11.07 13.20 -13.68
C LYS A 146 12.00 12.02 -13.31
N ASN A 147 12.06 11.63 -12.08
CA ASN A 147 12.90 10.51 -11.65
C ASN A 147 12.03 9.45 -10.99
N GLU A 148 12.38 8.18 -11.15
CA GLU A 148 11.77 7.11 -10.40
C GLU A 148 12.03 7.34 -8.90
N ARG A 149 10.99 7.68 -8.18
CA ARG A 149 10.97 7.86 -6.73
C ARG A 149 9.83 7.02 -6.20
N ARG A 150 10.15 6.05 -5.37
CA ARG A 150 9.20 5.18 -4.72
C ARG A 150 8.46 5.92 -3.60
N VAL A 151 7.37 5.32 -3.15
CA VAL A 151 6.63 5.70 -1.95
C VAL A 151 6.16 7.17 -2.02
N PRO A 152 5.22 7.50 -2.92
CA PRO A 152 4.54 8.78 -2.85
C PRO A 152 3.53 8.76 -1.68
N ILE A 153 3.59 9.79 -0.82
CA ILE A 153 2.67 9.97 0.31
C ILE A 153 2.16 11.40 0.30
N ALA A 154 0.83 11.55 0.41
CA ALA A 154 0.20 12.83 0.68
C ALA A 154 0.09 13.01 2.20
N ALA A 155 0.67 14.09 2.75
CA ALA A 155 0.62 14.41 4.17
C ALA A 155 0.83 15.92 4.38
N ASP A 156 0.21 16.50 5.40
CA ASP A 156 0.50 17.86 5.84
C ASP A 156 1.83 17.87 6.61
N VAL A 157 2.92 18.19 5.92
CA VAL A 157 4.29 18.08 6.45
C VAL A 157 4.66 19.28 7.32
N ASP A 158 4.13 20.47 7.03
CA ASP A 158 4.49 21.70 7.73
C ASP A 158 3.37 22.28 8.61
N GLY A 159 2.27 21.55 8.76
CA GLY A 159 1.16 21.91 9.64
C GLY A 159 0.37 23.13 9.14
N ASP A 160 0.29 23.35 7.81
CA ASP A 160 -0.46 24.45 7.24
C ASP A 160 -1.89 24.08 6.81
N GLY A 161 -2.26 22.79 6.94
CA GLY A 161 -3.56 22.25 6.63
C GLY A 161 -3.72 21.81 5.17
N LEU A 162 -2.66 21.87 4.36
CA LEU A 162 -2.63 21.40 2.98
C LEU A 162 -1.83 20.10 2.86
N LEU A 163 -2.25 19.19 2.00
CA LEU A 163 -1.51 17.95 1.79
C LEU A 163 -0.32 18.18 0.87
N ASP A 164 0.86 18.06 1.42
CA ASP A 164 2.12 18.05 0.68
C ASP A 164 2.38 16.67 0.06
N LEU A 165 3.28 16.59 -0.90
CA LEU A 165 3.70 15.33 -1.50
C LEU A 165 5.10 14.93 -1.06
N ILE A 166 5.22 13.84 -0.31
CA ILE A 166 6.50 13.20 0.04
C ILE A 166 6.86 12.16 -1.02
N VAL A 167 8.13 12.07 -1.40
CA VAL A 167 8.61 11.09 -2.38
C VAL A 167 9.91 10.44 -1.95
N GLY A 168 9.96 9.12 -2.07
CA GLY A 168 11.13 8.30 -1.76
C GLY A 168 11.59 8.37 -0.31
N ALA A 169 10.73 8.83 0.59
CA ALA A 169 11.08 9.11 1.99
C ALA A 169 12.34 9.98 2.15
N ARG A 170 12.59 10.89 1.23
CA ARG A 170 13.80 11.71 1.21
C ARG A 170 13.62 13.19 0.88
N GLU A 171 12.53 13.52 0.23
CA GLU A 171 12.18 14.88 -0.14
C GLU A 171 10.66 15.06 -0.12
N TRP A 172 10.22 16.30 0.04
CA TRP A 172 8.83 16.64 -0.04
C TRP A 172 8.62 17.91 -0.87
N TYR A 173 7.44 18.02 -1.41
CA TYR A 173 7.01 19.13 -2.25
C TYR A 173 5.83 19.81 -1.57
N LYS A 174 6.04 21.07 -1.15
CA LYS A 174 5.00 21.84 -0.50
C LYS A 174 3.90 22.19 -1.48
N GLN A 175 2.65 21.90 -1.10
CA GLN A 175 1.48 22.27 -1.89
C GLN A 175 1.37 23.79 -1.99
N PRO A 176 1.19 24.37 -3.20
CA PRO A 176 0.96 25.80 -3.33
C PRO A 176 -0.47 26.17 -2.95
N THR A 177 -0.69 27.37 -2.42
CA THR A 177 -2.02 27.87 -2.07
C THR A 177 -2.88 28.24 -3.28
N THR A 178 -2.28 28.40 -4.47
CA THR A 178 -2.96 28.77 -5.72
C THR A 178 -2.29 28.07 -6.91
N ASP A 179 -3.07 27.84 -8.00
CA ASP A 179 -2.59 27.23 -9.24
C ASP A 179 -1.84 25.90 -8.98
N LYS A 180 -2.52 24.97 -8.26
CA LYS A 180 -1.98 23.72 -7.76
C LYS A 180 -1.63 22.73 -8.86
N HIS A 181 -2.25 22.85 -10.02
CA HIS A 181 -1.98 22.02 -11.21
C HIS A 181 -0.69 22.43 -11.96
N ASN A 182 0.01 23.46 -11.49
CA ASN A 182 1.26 23.91 -12.08
C ASN A 182 2.46 23.46 -11.23
N ALA A 183 3.20 22.47 -11.71
CA ALA A 183 4.34 21.89 -11.03
C ALA A 183 5.42 22.93 -10.61
N ALA A 184 5.53 24.07 -11.32
CA ALA A 184 6.51 25.11 -10.99
C ALA A 184 6.21 25.83 -9.67
N ASN A 185 4.98 25.74 -9.17
CA ASN A 185 4.56 26.36 -7.91
C ASN A 185 4.87 25.47 -6.68
N TRP A 186 5.09 24.17 -6.89
CA TRP A 186 5.44 23.24 -5.83
C TRP A 186 6.90 23.38 -5.42
N LYS A 187 7.15 23.81 -4.20
CA LYS A 187 8.51 24.01 -3.68
C LYS A 187 9.05 22.71 -3.09
N ARG A 188 10.22 22.27 -3.57
CA ARG A 188 10.90 21.07 -3.10
C ARG A 188 11.80 21.35 -1.90
N PHE A 189 11.74 20.45 -0.90
CA PHE A 189 12.62 20.45 0.27
C PHE A 189 13.18 19.04 0.50
N SER A 190 14.31 18.94 1.20
CA SER A 190 14.97 17.68 1.51
C SER A 190 14.63 17.25 2.92
N ILE A 191 14.22 16.00 3.09
CA ILE A 191 14.10 15.35 4.40
C ILE A 191 15.44 14.71 4.78
N GLY A 192 15.98 13.83 3.93
CA GLY A 192 17.22 13.14 4.20
C GLY A 192 17.53 12.06 3.16
N ALA A 193 18.52 11.21 3.45
CA ALA A 193 18.94 10.16 2.53
C ALA A 193 18.27 8.83 2.85
N THR A 194 17.73 8.19 1.83
CA THR A 194 17.27 6.80 1.83
C THR A 194 17.97 6.01 0.72
N ARG A 195 18.01 4.70 0.82
CA ARG A 195 18.56 3.82 -0.23
C ARG A 195 17.46 3.20 -1.05
N TRP A 196 16.61 2.41 -0.38
CA TRP A 196 15.53 1.65 -1.02
C TRP A 196 14.37 1.49 -0.04
N PRO A 197 13.60 2.56 0.23
CA PRO A 197 12.42 2.47 1.07
C PRO A 197 11.38 1.59 0.38
N MET A 198 10.67 0.76 1.16
CA MET A 198 9.60 -0.09 0.64
C MET A 198 8.23 0.54 0.85
N ASN A 199 7.99 1.06 2.04
CA ASN A 199 6.93 2.00 2.37
C ASN A 199 7.46 2.95 3.46
N CYS A 200 6.69 3.94 3.87
CA CYS A 200 7.03 4.78 5.01
C CYS A 200 5.77 5.33 5.66
N PHE A 201 5.91 5.83 6.89
CA PHE A 201 4.82 6.33 7.71
C PHE A 201 5.15 7.70 8.25
N MET A 202 4.16 8.59 8.20
CA MET A 202 4.17 9.85 8.93
C MET A 202 3.47 9.64 10.26
N MET A 203 4.19 9.81 11.37
CA MET A 203 3.65 9.65 12.72
C MET A 203 4.52 10.39 13.74
N ASP A 204 3.92 10.86 14.82
CA ASP A 204 4.65 11.47 15.93
C ASP A 204 5.37 10.36 16.75
N VAL A 205 6.66 10.17 16.47
CA VAL A 205 7.46 9.09 17.09
C VAL A 205 7.96 9.51 18.46
N ASP A 206 8.33 10.76 18.70
CA ASP A 206 8.89 11.18 19.99
C ASP A 206 7.93 11.96 20.89
N GLY A 207 6.68 12.15 20.43
CA GLY A 207 5.62 12.76 21.23
C GLY A 207 5.76 14.27 21.36
N ASP A 208 6.39 14.94 20.39
CA ASP A 208 6.57 16.39 20.38
C ASP A 208 5.44 17.12 19.62
N GLY A 209 4.56 16.38 18.95
CA GLY A 209 3.38 16.88 18.24
C GLY A 209 3.61 17.12 16.75
N ASP A 210 4.82 16.94 16.24
CA ASP A 210 5.14 17.04 14.81
C ASP A 210 5.23 15.62 14.21
N ALA A 211 4.69 15.40 13.01
CA ALA A 211 4.75 14.09 12.37
C ALA A 211 6.15 13.82 11.80
N ASP A 212 6.78 12.77 12.27
CA ASP A 212 8.07 12.25 11.83
C ASP A 212 7.91 11.25 10.69
N MET A 213 9.00 10.89 10.02
CA MET A 213 8.98 9.88 8.99
C MET A 213 9.72 8.60 9.38
N VAL A 214 8.99 7.50 9.52
CA VAL A 214 9.54 6.17 9.78
C VAL A 214 9.72 5.40 8.48
N VAL A 215 10.90 4.81 8.29
CA VAL A 215 11.32 4.19 7.01
C VAL A 215 11.92 2.80 7.23
N PRO A 216 11.28 1.72 6.75
CA PRO A 216 11.94 0.44 6.52
C PRO A 216 12.75 0.52 5.22
N ASP A 217 14.07 0.61 5.34
CA ASP A 217 14.97 0.73 4.18
C ASP A 217 15.69 -0.59 3.90
N ARG A 218 15.43 -1.22 2.75
CA ARG A 218 16.13 -2.45 2.30
C ARG A 218 17.65 -2.32 2.31
N GLY A 219 18.16 -1.10 2.47
CA GLY A 219 19.55 -0.82 2.75
C GLY A 219 20.08 -1.34 4.09
N LYS A 220 19.30 -2.11 4.86
CA LYS A 220 19.62 -2.87 6.08
C LYS A 220 19.25 -2.22 7.40
N GLU A 221 18.28 -1.35 7.44
CA GLU A 221 17.85 -0.71 8.68
C GLU A 221 16.42 -0.22 8.64
N ILE A 222 15.87 -0.03 9.82
CA ILE A 222 14.67 0.75 10.06
C ILE A 222 15.13 1.99 10.80
N PHE A 223 14.77 3.15 10.31
CA PHE A 223 15.14 4.42 10.91
C PHE A 223 13.99 5.42 10.81
N TRP A 224 14.14 6.53 11.46
CA TRP A 224 13.22 7.64 11.34
C TRP A 224 13.97 8.95 11.13
N HIS A 225 13.34 9.85 10.40
CA HIS A 225 13.75 11.24 10.27
C HIS A 225 12.89 12.06 11.24
N VAL A 226 13.54 12.72 12.18
CA VAL A 226 12.86 13.56 13.17
C VAL A 226 12.43 14.86 12.48
N ASN A 227 11.13 15.16 12.52
CA ASN A 227 10.64 16.45 12.06
C ASN A 227 11.18 17.55 12.99
N PRO A 228 11.92 18.54 12.47
CA PRO A 228 12.51 19.58 13.33
C PRO A 228 11.51 20.66 13.74
N GLY A 229 10.22 20.46 13.50
CA GLY A 229 9.14 21.38 13.79
C GLY A 229 8.92 22.46 12.73
N LYS A 230 7.73 23.03 12.74
CA LYS A 230 7.19 23.95 11.72
C LYS A 230 8.15 25.03 11.26
N GLU A 231 8.91 25.64 12.17
CA GLU A 231 9.85 26.74 11.81
C GLU A 231 11.09 26.25 11.06
N LYS A 232 11.44 24.96 11.19
CA LYS A 232 12.67 24.36 10.63
C LYS A 232 12.39 23.23 9.65
N VAL A 233 11.14 22.90 9.39
CA VAL A 233 10.71 21.74 8.57
C VAL A 233 11.28 21.76 7.15
N THR A 234 11.57 22.94 6.61
CA THR A 234 12.22 23.10 5.29
C THR A 234 13.73 22.83 5.29
N GLY A 235 14.30 22.60 6.47
CA GLY A 235 15.70 22.22 6.66
C GLY A 235 15.93 20.72 6.59
N SER A 236 17.13 20.29 6.96
CA SER A 236 17.47 18.86 7.04
C SER A 236 16.92 18.26 8.32
N TRP A 237 16.27 17.09 8.20
CA TRP A 237 15.72 16.35 9.34
C TRP A 237 16.78 15.44 9.95
N PRO A 238 17.02 15.50 11.27
CA PRO A 238 17.89 14.56 11.94
C PRO A 238 17.43 13.11 11.70
N ARG A 239 18.39 12.21 11.47
CA ARG A 239 18.12 10.79 11.25
C ARG A 239 18.56 9.97 12.44
N LYS A 240 17.69 9.08 12.94
CA LYS A 240 17.96 8.15 14.04
C LYS A 240 17.64 6.73 13.65
N THR A 241 18.54 5.78 13.89
CA THR A 241 18.30 4.35 13.63
C THR A 241 17.43 3.76 14.73
N ILE A 242 16.37 3.06 14.33
CA ILE A 242 15.49 2.29 15.21
C ILE A 242 16.06 0.88 15.38
N HIS A 243 16.29 0.18 14.25
CA HIS A 243 16.74 -1.21 14.28
C HIS A 243 17.59 -1.55 13.05
N SER A 244 18.62 -2.37 13.25
CA SER A 244 19.41 -2.94 12.14
C SER A 244 18.76 -4.23 11.67
N HIS A 245 18.32 -4.27 10.42
CA HIS A 245 17.65 -5.42 9.83
C HIS A 245 18.35 -5.86 8.54
N SER A 246 18.39 -7.15 8.26
CA SER A 246 19.15 -7.66 7.09
C SER A 246 18.58 -7.21 5.75
N GLU A 247 17.28 -7.03 5.65
CA GLU A 247 16.57 -6.57 4.45
C GLU A 247 15.08 -6.36 4.80
N PRO A 248 14.69 -5.26 5.49
CA PRO A 248 13.29 -5.02 5.77
C PRO A 248 12.54 -4.82 4.45
N MET A 249 11.38 -5.45 4.35
CA MET A 249 10.45 -5.29 3.25
C MET A 249 9.35 -4.30 3.67
N PHE A 250 8.08 -4.66 3.58
CA PHE A 250 7.01 -3.80 4.04
C PHE A 250 6.88 -3.81 5.57
N MET A 251 6.36 -2.73 6.09
CA MET A 251 6.08 -2.53 7.52
C MET A 251 4.61 -2.14 7.70
N ALA A 252 4.01 -2.56 8.80
CA ALA A 252 2.75 -2.04 9.31
C ALA A 252 2.99 -1.36 10.65
N VAL A 253 2.10 -0.47 11.03
CA VAL A 253 2.11 0.26 12.30
C VAL A 253 0.75 0.10 12.94
N ALA A 254 0.69 -0.48 14.14
CA ALA A 254 -0.53 -0.68 14.92
C ALA A 254 -0.20 -1.03 16.37
N ASP A 255 -1.12 -0.78 17.29
CA ASP A 255 -1.06 -1.27 18.65
C ASP A 255 -1.48 -2.75 18.71
N VAL A 256 -0.51 -3.66 18.59
CA VAL A 256 -0.80 -5.11 18.58
C VAL A 256 -0.81 -5.73 19.97
N ASN A 257 -0.51 -4.97 21.01
CA ASN A 257 -0.43 -5.46 22.38
C ASN A 257 -1.46 -4.83 23.32
N GLY A 258 -2.25 -3.84 22.86
CA GLY A 258 -3.34 -3.19 23.58
C GLY A 258 -2.87 -2.15 24.59
N ASP A 259 -1.63 -1.63 24.48
CA ASP A 259 -1.09 -0.63 25.42
C ASP A 259 -1.29 0.82 24.98
N GLN A 260 -2.00 1.02 23.85
CA GLN A 260 -2.28 2.31 23.20
C GLN A 260 -1.01 3.02 22.69
N ILE A 261 0.01 2.26 22.34
CA ILE A 261 1.21 2.75 21.66
C ILE A 261 1.39 1.92 20.40
N ASP A 262 1.49 2.58 19.27
CA ASP A 262 1.72 1.88 18.00
C ASP A 262 3.06 1.16 17.98
N ASP A 263 3.01 -0.11 17.62
CA ASP A 263 4.14 -1.01 17.43
C ASP A 263 4.55 -1.05 15.95
N PHE A 264 5.75 -1.53 15.67
CA PHE A 264 6.22 -1.71 14.30
C PHE A 264 6.30 -3.17 13.95
N ILE A 265 5.60 -3.58 12.89
CA ILE A 265 5.52 -4.94 12.40
C ILE A 265 6.21 -4.99 11.04
N ILE A 266 7.32 -5.72 10.93
CA ILE A 266 8.20 -5.67 9.76
C ILE A 266 8.28 -7.05 9.10
N ALA A 267 7.87 -7.09 7.83
CA ALA A 267 8.12 -8.23 6.97
C ALA A 267 9.63 -8.35 6.69
N GLY A 268 10.17 -9.56 6.82
CA GLY A 268 11.61 -9.81 6.66
C GLY A 268 12.04 -9.94 5.20
N GLY A 269 13.33 -9.87 4.98
CA GLY A 269 13.92 -9.82 3.65
C GLY A 269 14.36 -11.17 3.07
N SER A 270 14.98 -11.12 1.91
CA SER A 270 15.26 -12.28 1.05
C SER A 270 16.53 -13.08 1.40
N LYS A 271 17.33 -12.66 2.37
CA LYS A 271 18.65 -13.25 2.62
C LYS A 271 18.91 -13.54 4.09
N GLY A 272 19.28 -14.78 4.37
CA GLY A 272 19.68 -15.26 5.71
C GLY A 272 18.51 -15.76 6.56
N GLU A 273 18.81 -16.46 7.64
CA GLU A 273 17.81 -17.08 8.53
C GLU A 273 16.89 -16.03 9.21
N LYS A 274 17.46 -14.89 9.60
CA LYS A 274 16.68 -13.80 10.23
C LYS A 274 15.69 -13.15 9.28
N ALA A 275 15.96 -13.20 7.98
CA ALA A 275 15.10 -12.62 6.95
C ALA A 275 13.81 -13.43 6.71
N LYS A 276 13.74 -14.64 7.23
CA LYS A 276 12.56 -15.53 7.12
C LYS A 276 11.59 -15.34 8.28
N LYS A 277 11.85 -14.42 9.19
CA LYS A 277 11.02 -14.18 10.37
C LYS A 277 10.24 -12.89 10.23
N LEU A 278 9.06 -12.85 10.80
CA LEU A 278 8.37 -11.61 11.08
C LEU A 278 9.07 -10.96 12.29
N LEU A 279 9.39 -9.69 12.18
CA LEU A 279 9.93 -8.88 13.28
C LEU A 279 8.82 -7.98 13.81
N ILE A 280 8.62 -8.00 15.13
CA ILE A 280 7.75 -7.06 15.83
C ILE A 280 8.61 -6.27 16.81
N LEU A 281 8.53 -4.98 16.74
CA LEU A 281 9.14 -4.04 17.67
C LEU A 281 8.05 -3.42 18.54
N LEU A 282 7.77 -4.01 19.68
CA LEU A 282 6.81 -3.49 20.65
C LEU A 282 7.39 -2.21 21.27
N ARG A 283 6.74 -1.09 21.04
CA ARG A 283 7.20 0.22 21.51
C ARG A 283 6.83 0.39 22.99
N LEU A 284 7.79 0.87 23.81
CA LEU A 284 7.69 0.90 25.26
C LEU A 284 7.43 2.30 25.84
N ASN A 285 7.41 3.34 24.99
CA ASN A 285 7.21 4.73 25.43
C ASN A 285 6.58 5.59 24.34
N LYS A 286 5.72 6.53 24.75
CA LYS A 286 5.04 7.46 23.86
C LYS A 286 5.88 8.70 23.51
N THR A 287 6.83 9.06 24.39
CA THR A 287 7.58 10.32 24.27
C THR A 287 9.08 10.09 24.37
N GLY A 288 9.84 10.95 23.70
CA GLY A 288 11.30 10.89 23.60
C GLY A 288 11.76 9.78 22.64
N ASP A 289 13.07 9.51 22.61
CA ASP A 289 13.62 8.49 21.71
C ASP A 289 12.92 7.13 21.97
N PRO A 290 12.39 6.48 20.92
CA PRO A 290 11.61 5.26 21.08
C PRO A 290 12.46 4.10 21.59
N ARG A 291 11.90 3.35 22.54
CA ARG A 291 12.48 2.11 23.06
C ARG A 291 11.59 0.95 22.66
N PHE A 292 12.20 -0.18 22.34
CA PHE A 292 11.48 -1.33 21.82
C PHE A 292 11.81 -2.60 22.60
N HIS A 293 10.82 -3.51 22.66
CA HIS A 293 11.01 -4.91 22.96
C HIS A 293 10.86 -5.70 21.65
N GLU A 294 11.90 -6.45 21.29
CA GLU A 294 11.97 -7.20 20.03
C GLU A 294 11.34 -8.58 20.18
N ILE A 295 10.42 -8.89 19.25
CA ILE A 295 9.83 -10.23 19.10
C ILE A 295 10.09 -10.68 17.66
N THR A 296 10.45 -11.96 17.49
CA THR A 296 10.54 -12.59 16.19
C THR A 296 9.65 -13.82 16.12
N ILE A 297 8.85 -13.93 15.05
CA ILE A 297 7.95 -15.06 14.83
C ILE A 297 8.43 -15.83 13.61
N ASP A 298 8.58 -17.16 13.77
CA ASP A 298 8.91 -18.04 12.68
C ASP A 298 7.66 -18.27 11.79
N GLN A 299 7.83 -18.14 10.49
CA GLN A 299 6.75 -18.43 9.56
C GLN A 299 6.47 -19.95 9.50
N PRO A 300 5.20 -20.35 9.37
CA PRO A 300 4.81 -21.76 9.40
C PRO A 300 5.24 -22.53 8.15
N SER A 301 5.34 -21.85 7.01
CA SER A 301 5.71 -22.48 5.73
C SER A 301 6.11 -21.43 4.68
N GLY A 302 6.87 -21.84 3.67
CA GLY A 302 7.08 -21.07 2.45
C GLY A 302 8.31 -20.18 2.42
N ASN A 303 8.23 -19.12 1.63
CA ASN A 303 9.26 -18.13 1.41
C ASN A 303 9.22 -17.04 2.48
N PHE A 304 10.18 -16.11 2.39
CA PHE A 304 10.25 -14.99 3.32
C PHE A 304 8.98 -14.11 3.28
N PRO A 305 8.57 -13.51 4.42
CA PRO A 305 7.49 -12.54 4.48
C PRO A 305 7.80 -11.34 3.58
N LYS A 306 6.83 -10.88 2.78
CA LYS A 306 6.98 -9.68 1.94
C LYS A 306 6.01 -8.60 2.39
N GLY A 307 4.73 -8.86 2.30
CA GLY A 307 3.67 -7.95 2.74
C GLY A 307 3.21 -8.22 4.16
N VAL A 308 2.75 -7.19 4.85
CA VAL A 308 2.21 -7.25 6.20
C VAL A 308 1.11 -6.23 6.39
N ALA A 309 0.05 -6.64 7.09
CA ALA A 309 -1.02 -5.76 7.56
C ALA A 309 -1.48 -6.19 8.96
N VAL A 310 -2.23 -5.34 9.64
CA VAL A 310 -2.86 -5.66 10.93
C VAL A 310 -4.36 -5.45 10.78
N MET A 311 -5.14 -6.43 11.19
CA MET A 311 -6.59 -6.44 11.02
C MET A 311 -7.28 -7.15 12.17
N ASP A 312 -8.58 -6.95 12.32
CA ASP A 312 -9.46 -7.75 13.16
C ASP A 312 -9.89 -9.00 12.38
N LEU A 313 -9.37 -10.15 12.77
CA LEU A 313 -9.67 -11.43 12.12
C LEU A 313 -10.63 -12.30 12.93
N ASP A 314 -10.74 -12.07 14.22
CA ASP A 314 -11.57 -12.89 15.09
C ASP A 314 -12.91 -12.22 15.46
N GLY A 315 -13.12 -10.98 14.98
CA GLY A 315 -14.37 -10.24 15.13
C GLY A 315 -14.57 -9.63 16.51
N ASP A 316 -13.49 -9.44 17.28
CA ASP A 316 -13.55 -8.84 18.61
C ASP A 316 -13.55 -7.30 18.60
N SER A 317 -13.48 -6.70 17.41
CA SER A 317 -13.40 -5.26 17.13
C SER A 317 -12.07 -4.63 17.52
N VAL A 318 -11.01 -5.43 17.70
CA VAL A 318 -9.64 -4.97 17.94
C VAL A 318 -8.74 -5.47 16.81
N ALA A 319 -8.20 -4.56 16.02
CA ALA A 319 -7.25 -4.92 14.97
C ALA A 319 -5.88 -5.22 15.59
N ASN A 320 -5.63 -6.46 15.99
CA ASN A 320 -4.39 -6.91 16.61
C ASN A 320 -3.82 -8.19 15.99
N GLU A 321 -4.52 -8.80 15.03
CA GLU A 321 -4.03 -9.94 14.26
C GLU A 321 -3.15 -9.46 13.12
N ILE A 322 -1.96 -10.03 13.02
CA ILE A 322 -1.01 -9.69 11.97
C ILE A 322 -1.20 -10.64 10.80
N LEU A 323 -1.56 -10.09 9.65
CA LEU A 323 -1.58 -10.79 8.39
C LEU A 323 -0.22 -10.69 7.71
N VAL A 324 0.29 -11.80 7.20
CA VAL A 324 1.56 -11.85 6.47
C VAL A 324 1.37 -12.50 5.12
N ILE A 325 1.73 -11.75 4.07
CA ILE A 325 1.79 -12.25 2.70
C ILE A 325 3.25 -12.60 2.39
N PRO A 326 3.59 -13.89 2.22
CA PRO A 326 4.92 -14.26 1.77
C PRO A 326 5.07 -13.98 0.28
N LYS A 327 6.29 -13.79 -0.19
CA LYS A 327 6.56 -13.67 -1.64
C LYS A 327 5.98 -14.85 -2.44
N GLN A 328 6.03 -16.04 -1.90
CA GLN A 328 5.44 -17.26 -2.44
C GLN A 328 4.94 -18.14 -1.30
N GLY A 329 3.92 -18.95 -1.55
CA GLY A 329 3.37 -19.85 -0.57
C GLY A 329 2.05 -19.37 0.01
N GLU A 330 1.69 -19.91 1.15
CA GLU A 330 0.43 -19.61 1.80
C GLU A 330 0.53 -18.37 2.67
N ILE A 331 -0.51 -17.55 2.63
CA ILE A 331 -0.72 -16.46 3.58
C ILE A 331 -0.83 -17.04 4.97
N TRP A 332 -0.37 -16.34 5.97
CA TRP A 332 -0.50 -16.76 7.34
C TRP A 332 -0.75 -15.58 8.26
N THR A 333 -1.28 -15.86 9.43
CA THR A 333 -1.55 -14.88 10.46
C THR A 333 -0.70 -15.15 11.68
N ALA A 334 -0.35 -14.09 12.41
CA ALA A 334 0.21 -14.18 13.74
C ALA A 334 -0.78 -13.57 14.72
N THR A 335 -1.26 -14.38 15.65
CA THR A 335 -2.18 -13.99 16.72
C THR A 335 -1.50 -14.05 18.06
N GLN A 336 -1.87 -13.15 18.96
CA GLN A 336 -1.27 -13.02 20.28
C GLN A 336 -2.27 -13.46 21.35
N SER A 337 -1.78 -14.13 22.42
CA SER A 337 -2.57 -14.49 23.61
C SER A 337 -1.75 -14.31 24.88
N GLY A 338 -2.15 -13.37 25.74
CA GLY A 338 -1.43 -13.07 26.99
C GLY A 338 -0.38 -11.96 26.85
N ASP A 339 0.79 -12.08 27.48
CA ASP A 339 1.84 -11.05 27.40
C ASP A 339 2.54 -11.09 26.03
N ALA A 340 2.35 -10.05 25.23
CA ALA A 340 2.92 -9.91 23.89
C ALA A 340 4.46 -9.94 23.87
N ARG A 341 5.12 -9.63 24.99
CA ARG A 341 6.58 -9.69 25.12
C ARG A 341 7.13 -11.11 25.17
N ASN A 342 6.28 -12.10 25.41
CA ASN A 342 6.69 -13.50 25.39
C ASN A 342 6.45 -14.11 24.00
N PRO A 343 7.50 -14.49 23.25
CA PRO A 343 7.34 -15.08 21.91
C PRO A 343 6.47 -16.35 21.91
N ALA A 344 6.41 -17.09 23.02
CA ALA A 344 5.59 -18.30 23.14
C ALA A 344 4.07 -18.01 23.14
N ASN A 345 3.68 -16.77 23.35
CA ASN A 345 2.27 -16.34 23.29
C ASN A 345 1.82 -15.95 21.88
N TRP A 346 2.72 -15.94 20.93
CA TRP A 346 2.41 -15.70 19.53
C TRP A 346 2.24 -17.01 18.76
N LYS A 347 1.16 -17.11 18.01
CA LYS A 347 0.86 -18.28 17.20
C LYS A 347 0.78 -17.91 15.73
N ALA A 348 1.66 -18.51 14.93
CA ALA A 348 1.60 -18.40 13.46
C ALA A 348 0.69 -19.49 12.89
N THR A 349 -0.31 -19.11 12.13
CA THR A 349 -1.32 -20.02 11.58
C THR A 349 -1.48 -19.78 10.06
N PRO A 350 -1.33 -20.82 9.20
CA PRO A 350 -1.58 -20.67 7.77
C PRO A 350 -3.06 -20.36 7.50
N VAL A 351 -3.29 -19.40 6.59
CA VAL A 351 -4.59 -19.16 5.97
C VAL A 351 -4.62 -19.92 4.64
N ILE A 352 -5.30 -21.04 4.62
CA ILE A 352 -5.30 -21.94 3.46
C ILE A 352 -6.26 -21.40 2.40
N ILE A 353 -5.72 -20.81 1.35
CA ILE A 353 -6.49 -20.27 0.23
C ILE A 353 -6.24 -21.12 -1.02
N PRO A 354 -7.29 -21.54 -1.74
CA PRO A 354 -7.13 -22.36 -2.95
C PRO A 354 -6.21 -21.70 -3.98
N GLY A 355 -5.25 -22.47 -4.50
CA GLY A 355 -4.32 -22.01 -5.53
C GLY A 355 -3.13 -21.18 -5.02
N ALA A 356 -2.99 -20.96 -3.71
CA ALA A 356 -1.88 -20.19 -3.14
C ALA A 356 -0.51 -20.67 -3.63
N GLN A 357 -0.33 -21.98 -3.70
CA GLN A 357 0.92 -22.61 -4.13
C GLN A 357 1.28 -22.35 -5.60
N THR A 358 0.36 -21.91 -6.43
CA THR A 358 0.60 -21.60 -7.85
C THR A 358 1.04 -20.15 -8.06
N ARG A 359 0.90 -19.30 -7.06
CA ARG A 359 1.29 -17.89 -7.11
C ARG A 359 2.80 -17.76 -7.04
N LYS A 360 3.36 -16.84 -7.81
CA LYS A 360 4.81 -16.73 -7.96
C LYS A 360 5.43 -15.54 -7.23
N LYS A 361 4.74 -14.41 -7.21
CA LYS A 361 5.26 -13.21 -6.57
C LYS A 361 4.08 -12.33 -6.14
N MET A 362 3.64 -12.51 -4.91
CA MET A 362 2.69 -11.60 -4.28
C MET A 362 3.42 -10.39 -3.71
N ASP A 363 2.73 -9.26 -3.64
CA ASP A 363 3.27 -8.01 -3.13
C ASP A 363 2.76 -7.70 -1.71
N ASN A 364 2.44 -6.45 -1.41
CA ASN A 364 1.99 -6.03 -0.10
C ASN A 364 0.55 -6.49 0.18
N ALA A 365 0.14 -6.38 1.44
CA ALA A 365 -1.24 -6.56 1.88
C ALA A 365 -1.94 -5.20 1.96
N TYR A 366 -3.12 -5.11 1.38
CA TYR A 366 -4.04 -3.98 1.50
C TYR A 366 -5.36 -4.50 2.06
N LEU A 367 -6.02 -3.69 2.85
CA LEU A 367 -7.23 -4.09 3.57
C LEU A 367 -8.41 -3.20 3.16
N ALA A 368 -9.54 -3.82 2.85
CA ALA A 368 -10.78 -3.13 2.53
C ALA A 368 -11.96 -4.09 2.70
N ASP A 369 -13.13 -3.58 3.05
CA ASP A 369 -14.41 -4.29 2.90
C ASP A 369 -14.86 -4.07 1.45
N LEU A 370 -14.54 -5.02 0.57
CA LEU A 370 -14.69 -4.85 -0.87
C LEU A 370 -16.06 -5.27 -1.38
N ASP A 371 -16.72 -6.21 -0.70
CA ASP A 371 -18.06 -6.68 -1.07
C ASP A 371 -19.18 -6.06 -0.21
N GLY A 372 -18.83 -5.18 0.71
CA GLY A 372 -19.77 -4.39 1.51
C GLY A 372 -20.51 -5.21 2.57
N ASP A 373 -19.98 -6.35 3.01
CA ASP A 373 -20.61 -7.22 3.99
C ASP A 373 -20.26 -6.88 5.46
N GLY A 374 -19.36 -5.92 5.66
CA GLY A 374 -18.97 -5.39 6.96
C GLY A 374 -17.77 -6.10 7.60
N ASP A 375 -17.13 -7.03 6.90
CA ASP A 375 -15.84 -7.57 7.32
C ASP A 375 -14.68 -7.08 6.43
N THR A 376 -13.46 -7.28 6.87
CA THR A 376 -12.30 -6.77 6.15
C THR A 376 -11.70 -7.85 5.26
N ASP A 377 -11.63 -7.56 3.97
CA ASP A 377 -10.97 -8.39 2.97
C ASP A 377 -9.49 -8.05 2.80
N ILE A 378 -8.77 -8.93 2.13
CA ILE A 378 -7.35 -8.78 1.83
C ILE A 378 -7.16 -8.58 0.33
N LEU A 379 -6.60 -7.45 -0.08
CA LEU A 379 -6.20 -7.19 -1.46
C LEU A 379 -4.69 -7.35 -1.61
N THR A 380 -4.27 -7.84 -2.75
CA THR A 380 -2.84 -7.91 -3.12
C THR A 380 -2.70 -8.00 -4.64
N THR A 381 -1.47 -7.90 -5.11
CA THR A 381 -1.12 -8.13 -6.51
C THR A 381 -0.26 -9.38 -6.66
N GLU A 382 -0.32 -9.98 -7.84
CA GLU A 382 0.54 -11.10 -8.21
C GLU A 382 1.19 -10.80 -9.56
N GLU A 383 2.51 -10.65 -9.57
CA GLU A 383 3.25 -10.09 -10.70
C GLU A 383 3.65 -11.10 -11.79
N ASN A 384 3.88 -12.38 -11.45
CA ASN A 384 4.59 -13.32 -12.33
C ASN A 384 3.85 -14.62 -12.67
N GLY A 385 2.68 -14.82 -12.11
CA GLY A 385 1.83 -16.01 -12.33
C GLY A 385 0.60 -15.77 -13.16
N GLY A 386 0.37 -14.50 -13.56
CA GLY A 386 -0.76 -14.12 -14.37
C GLY A 386 -2.07 -13.87 -13.60
N TRP A 387 -2.01 -13.86 -12.27
CA TRP A 387 -3.18 -13.61 -11.43
C TRP A 387 -3.59 -12.12 -11.44
N GLY A 388 -2.62 -11.21 -11.47
CA GLY A 388 -2.87 -9.78 -11.57
C GLY A 388 -3.32 -9.15 -10.26
N VAL A 389 -4.42 -8.39 -10.31
CA VAL A 389 -5.03 -7.74 -9.13
C VAL A 389 -6.06 -8.69 -8.54
N ILE A 390 -5.83 -9.10 -7.30
CA ILE A 390 -6.60 -10.15 -6.62
C ILE A 390 -7.05 -9.71 -5.23
N TRP A 391 -8.13 -10.30 -4.75
CA TRP A 391 -8.57 -10.14 -3.38
C TRP A 391 -9.02 -11.47 -2.78
N PHE A 392 -8.93 -11.55 -1.47
CA PHE A 392 -9.36 -12.70 -0.69
C PHE A 392 -10.50 -12.26 0.19
N GLU A 393 -11.66 -12.82 -0.11
CA GLU A 393 -12.89 -12.59 0.60
C GLU A 393 -12.83 -13.25 1.97
N ASN A 394 -13.05 -12.46 3.01
CA ASN A 394 -13.14 -12.91 4.38
C ASN A 394 -14.43 -13.71 4.59
N PRO A 395 -14.39 -14.87 5.24
CA PRO A 395 -15.60 -15.67 5.49
C PRO A 395 -16.38 -15.25 6.73
N ALA A 396 -15.98 -14.24 7.49
CA ALA A 396 -16.55 -13.96 8.81
C ALA A 396 -18.05 -13.60 8.74
N ASN A 397 -18.45 -12.78 7.77
CA ASN A 397 -19.85 -12.39 7.55
C ASN A 397 -20.52 -13.09 6.36
N ASN A 398 -19.78 -13.92 5.66
CA ASN A 398 -20.33 -14.70 4.54
C ASN A 398 -20.89 -16.04 5.04
N PRO A 399 -22.21 -16.30 4.94
CA PRO A 399 -22.86 -17.53 5.41
C PRO A 399 -22.53 -18.77 4.54
#